data_08014803a2e9dd28d7589b8c92c87803
#
_entry.id   08014803a2e9dd28d7589b8c92c87803
#
_cell.length_a   1.000
_cell.length_b   1.000
_cell.length_c   1.000
_cell.angle_alpha   90.00
_cell.angle_beta   90.00
_cell.angle_gamma   90.00
#
_symmetry.space_group_name_H-M   'P 1'
#
loop_
_entity.id
_entity.type
_entity.pdbx_description
1 polymer ?
#
loop_
_entity_poly.entity_id
_entity_poly.type
_entity_poly.pdbx_seq_one_letter_code
_entity_poly.pdbx_strand_id
1 'polypeptide(L)'
;MTTLDQPDKLKSLIENCIYYEYTKAADPIGSGAIAKIPFAEFGRELHETGSTRIIPLDISDKLGCEGPATSPALCANFVRILAGEELSPNFNATSQIFYVMHGSGRTEFDGMDIPWKTGDFVVLPIGKKTRHFAGTDSTFYLIHDEPLLRYLGVKADIQRFKPTLYTSEDALRELDKVRKEADAVNRSRISVLLANKAMDQTLTVTHTLWAMLGVLPKDAVQLPHRHQSVALDLILDCDPGCYTLVGTRISAKGEIINATRIDWKPYSVFITPPGFWHAHYNESPDDAHLIPMQDAGLQTYLRTLDIKFVLPNGETSAP
;
A
#
# COMPACT_ATOMS: atom_id res chain seq x y z
N MET A 1 9.12 34.01 -35.05
CA MET A 1 9.61 33.75 -33.68
C MET A 1 10.13 35.06 -33.11
N THR A 2 9.32 35.75 -32.33
CA THR A 2 9.70 36.99 -31.66
C THR A 2 10.72 36.64 -30.58
N THR A 3 11.96 37.07 -30.72
CA THR A 3 12.99 37.02 -29.66
C THR A 3 12.54 37.94 -28.54
N LEU A 4 12.06 37.39 -27.46
CA LEU A 4 11.87 38.12 -26.19
C LEU A 4 13.19 38.78 -25.82
N ASP A 5 13.15 40.08 -25.50
CA ASP A 5 14.31 40.86 -25.09
C ASP A 5 14.92 40.23 -23.82
N GLN A 6 16.27 40.18 -23.70
CA GLN A 6 16.97 39.57 -22.57
C GLN A 6 16.50 40.05 -21.18
N PRO A 7 16.17 41.35 -20.97
CA PRO A 7 15.62 41.86 -19.71
C PRO A 7 14.28 41.23 -19.31
N ASP A 8 13.37 41.02 -20.28
CA ASP A 8 12.06 40.42 -20.02
C ASP A 8 12.15 38.94 -19.69
N LYS A 9 13.10 38.21 -20.30
CA LYS A 9 13.38 36.82 -19.92
C LYS A 9 13.91 36.71 -18.49
N LEU A 10 14.82 37.59 -18.08
CA LEU A 10 15.34 37.58 -16.70
C LEU A 10 14.27 37.92 -15.69
N LYS A 11 13.42 38.88 -15.96
CA LYS A 11 12.30 39.25 -15.11
C LYS A 11 11.34 38.09 -14.91
N SER A 12 10.96 37.39 -15.99
CA SER A 12 10.10 36.20 -15.95
C SER A 12 10.70 35.04 -15.13
N LEU A 13 12.03 34.87 -15.11
CA LEU A 13 12.67 33.87 -14.28
C LEU A 13 12.65 34.25 -12.78
N ILE A 14 12.83 35.53 -12.48
CA ILE A 14 12.85 36.03 -11.09
C ILE A 14 11.45 36.01 -10.47
N GLU A 15 10.39 36.20 -11.23
CA GLU A 15 9.01 36.19 -10.76
C GLU A 15 8.59 34.86 -10.09
N ASN A 16 9.30 33.76 -10.37
CA ASN A 16 9.06 32.45 -9.75
C ASN A 16 9.83 32.27 -8.41
N CYS A 17 10.70 33.22 -8.03
CA CYS A 17 11.48 33.10 -6.80
C CYS A 17 10.63 33.49 -5.58
N ILE A 18 10.62 32.63 -4.58
CA ILE A 18 10.04 32.87 -3.26
C ILE A 18 11.09 32.56 -2.21
N TYR A 19 11.19 33.42 -1.20
CA TYR A 19 12.11 33.25 -0.07
C TYR A 19 11.30 33.19 1.23
N TYR A 20 11.49 32.11 1.98
CA TYR A 20 10.88 31.94 3.29
C TYR A 20 11.92 32.05 4.39
N GLU A 21 11.50 32.59 5.53
CA GLU A 21 12.31 32.49 6.74
C GLU A 21 12.32 31.04 7.21
N TYR A 22 13.52 30.48 7.47
CA TYR A 22 13.76 29.06 7.71
C TYR A 22 12.89 28.47 8.84
N THR A 23 12.85 29.12 10.01
CA THR A 23 12.14 28.57 11.18
C THR A 23 10.63 28.52 11.00
N LYS A 24 10.07 29.36 10.11
CA LYS A 24 8.64 29.38 9.79
C LYS A 24 8.22 28.39 8.72
N ALA A 25 9.16 27.97 7.89
CA ALA A 25 8.88 27.11 6.71
C ALA A 25 9.51 25.72 6.78
N ALA A 26 10.38 25.45 7.76
CA ALA A 26 11.15 24.20 7.82
C ALA A 26 10.28 22.94 8.11
N ASP A 27 9.12 23.10 8.76
CA ASP A 27 8.23 21.98 9.07
C ASP A 27 6.78 22.28 8.58
N PRO A 28 6.52 22.16 7.27
CA PRO A 28 5.21 22.45 6.72
C PRO A 28 4.13 21.43 7.13
N ILE A 29 4.53 20.21 7.49
CA ILE A 29 3.58 19.19 7.99
C ILE A 29 3.24 19.47 9.45
N GLY A 30 4.23 19.74 10.28
CA GLY A 30 4.01 20.05 11.70
C GLY A 30 3.24 21.35 11.92
N SER A 31 3.46 22.36 11.06
CA SER A 31 2.70 23.63 11.08
C SER A 31 1.28 23.50 10.52
N GLY A 32 0.95 22.40 9.84
CA GLY A 32 -0.34 22.20 9.17
C GLY A 32 -0.46 22.85 7.80
N ALA A 33 0.61 23.42 7.25
CA ALA A 33 0.62 23.96 5.89
C ALA A 33 0.45 22.85 4.83
N ILE A 34 0.92 21.64 5.14
CA ILE A 34 0.66 20.42 4.38
C ILE A 34 -0.15 19.49 5.28
N ALA A 35 -1.30 19.01 4.78
CA ALA A 35 -2.15 18.07 5.50
C ALA A 35 -1.44 16.73 5.71
N LYS A 36 -1.55 16.17 6.93
CA LYS A 36 -1.16 14.78 7.18
C LYS A 36 -2.07 13.85 6.41
N ILE A 37 -1.55 12.68 6.02
CA ILE A 37 -2.38 11.62 5.44
C ILE A 37 -3.45 11.25 6.47
N PRO A 38 -4.75 11.41 6.15
CA PRO A 38 -5.82 11.07 7.08
C PRO A 38 -6.02 9.56 7.15
N PHE A 39 -6.59 9.11 8.24
CA PHE A 39 -7.23 7.80 8.30
C PHE A 39 -8.44 7.77 7.37
N ALA A 40 -8.62 6.66 6.63
CA ALA A 40 -9.81 6.39 5.82
C ALA A 40 -10.05 4.86 5.71
N GLU A 41 -11.31 4.51 5.56
CA GLU A 41 -11.77 3.13 5.34
C GLU A 41 -12.55 3.04 4.02
N PHE A 42 -12.45 1.90 3.35
CA PHE A 42 -13.13 1.59 2.10
C PHE A 42 -13.73 0.19 2.21
N GLY A 43 -15.05 0.11 2.16
CA GLY A 43 -15.76 -1.14 2.36
C GLY A 43 -15.90 -1.97 1.08
N ARG A 44 -16.25 -3.23 1.27
CA ARG A 44 -16.46 -4.21 0.18
C ARG A 44 -17.64 -3.85 -0.74
N GLU A 45 -18.59 -3.07 -0.27
CA GLU A 45 -19.75 -2.59 -1.05
C GLU A 45 -19.34 -1.82 -2.32
N LEU A 46 -18.13 -1.25 -2.35
CA LEU A 46 -17.61 -0.54 -3.51
C LEU A 46 -17.38 -1.47 -4.72
N HIS A 47 -17.07 -2.75 -4.48
CA HIS A 47 -16.66 -3.70 -5.53
C HIS A 47 -17.55 -4.95 -5.65
N GLU A 48 -18.48 -5.20 -4.73
CA GLU A 48 -19.34 -6.40 -4.74
C GLU A 48 -20.25 -6.48 -5.97
N THR A 49 -20.71 -5.33 -6.45
CA THR A 49 -21.68 -5.25 -7.55
C THR A 49 -21.26 -4.24 -8.61
N GLY A 50 -21.91 -4.29 -9.78
CA GLY A 50 -21.74 -3.34 -10.86
C GLY A 50 -20.96 -3.91 -12.05
N SER A 51 -20.71 -3.06 -13.04
CA SER A 51 -20.01 -3.38 -14.29
C SER A 51 -18.50 -3.55 -14.10
N THR A 52 -17.83 -4.03 -15.13
CA THR A 52 -16.35 -4.00 -15.25
C THR A 52 -15.85 -2.58 -15.15
N ARG A 53 -14.96 -2.32 -14.16
CA ARG A 53 -14.39 -1.00 -13.88
C ARG A 53 -13.23 -1.04 -12.92
N ILE A 54 -12.46 0.05 -12.89
CA ILE A 54 -11.49 0.38 -11.83
C ILE A 54 -12.18 1.36 -10.86
N ILE A 55 -11.99 1.15 -9.57
CA ILE A 55 -12.60 1.94 -8.49
C ILE A 55 -11.46 2.48 -7.63
N PRO A 56 -10.96 3.69 -7.90
CA PRO A 56 -9.92 4.29 -7.08
C PRO A 56 -10.39 4.53 -5.64
N LEU A 57 -9.57 4.18 -4.67
CA LEU A 57 -9.77 4.50 -3.26
C LEU A 57 -9.19 5.90 -3.01
N ASP A 58 -9.86 6.88 -3.58
CA ASP A 58 -9.37 8.25 -3.74
C ASP A 58 -9.65 9.13 -2.52
N ILE A 59 -8.60 9.76 -2.00
CA ILE A 59 -8.67 10.81 -0.98
C ILE A 59 -7.85 12.06 -1.37
N SER A 60 -7.57 12.24 -2.66
CA SER A 60 -6.72 13.31 -3.17
C SER A 60 -7.17 14.71 -2.73
N ASP A 61 -8.49 14.95 -2.63
CA ASP A 61 -9.05 16.20 -2.11
C ASP A 61 -8.59 16.47 -0.66
N LYS A 62 -8.58 15.44 0.20
CA LYS A 62 -8.12 15.54 1.59
C LYS A 62 -6.60 15.70 1.69
N LEU A 63 -5.87 15.22 0.69
CA LEU A 63 -4.41 15.35 0.60
C LEU A 63 -3.99 16.69 -0.01
N GLY A 64 -4.88 17.40 -0.70
CA GLY A 64 -4.57 18.59 -1.46
C GLY A 64 -3.63 18.31 -2.63
N CYS A 65 -3.76 17.15 -3.29
CA CYS A 65 -2.94 16.75 -4.42
C CYS A 65 -3.78 16.37 -5.65
N GLU A 66 -3.14 16.25 -6.81
CA GLU A 66 -3.80 15.77 -8.02
C GLU A 66 -4.18 14.29 -7.88
N GLY A 67 -5.45 13.97 -8.17
CA GLY A 67 -6.01 12.62 -8.03
C GLY A 67 -6.12 11.82 -9.33
N PRO A 68 -6.51 10.54 -9.20
CA PRO A 68 -6.79 9.84 -7.95
C PRO A 68 -5.53 9.47 -7.16
N ALA A 69 -5.62 9.52 -5.82
CA ALA A 69 -4.53 9.16 -4.91
C ALA A 69 -5.08 8.68 -3.56
N THR A 70 -4.56 7.58 -3.05
CA THR A 70 -4.85 7.09 -1.69
C THR A 70 -3.79 7.57 -0.69
N SER A 71 -2.62 7.90 -1.19
CA SER A 71 -1.56 8.63 -0.51
C SER A 71 -0.80 9.46 -1.54
N PRO A 72 0.06 10.40 -1.13
CA PRO A 72 0.85 11.18 -2.09
C PRO A 72 1.70 10.34 -3.05
N ALA A 73 2.07 9.12 -2.65
CA ALA A 73 2.90 8.22 -3.46
C ALA A 73 2.12 7.09 -4.14
N LEU A 74 0.95 6.71 -3.64
CA LEU A 74 0.25 5.50 -4.05
C LEU A 74 -1.23 5.75 -4.33
N CYS A 75 -1.76 5.00 -5.30
CA CYS A 75 -3.20 4.83 -5.47
C CYS A 75 -3.57 3.36 -5.30
N ALA A 76 -4.41 3.07 -4.31
CA ALA A 76 -5.10 1.80 -4.16
C ALA A 76 -6.40 1.83 -4.94
N ASN A 77 -6.81 0.68 -5.47
CA ASN A 77 -8.02 0.54 -6.25
C ASN A 77 -8.66 -0.83 -5.96
N PHE A 78 -9.97 -0.89 -5.99
CA PHE A 78 -10.63 -2.15 -6.35
C PHE A 78 -10.80 -2.22 -7.87
N VAL A 79 -10.68 -3.41 -8.41
CA VAL A 79 -10.92 -3.69 -9.83
C VAL A 79 -11.97 -4.79 -9.93
N ARG A 80 -13.03 -4.55 -10.68
CA ARG A 80 -14.06 -5.55 -10.98
C ARG A 80 -14.05 -5.85 -12.47
N ILE A 81 -14.08 -7.14 -12.85
CA ILE A 81 -14.18 -7.61 -14.23
C ILE A 81 -15.20 -8.73 -14.25
N LEU A 82 -16.25 -8.57 -15.05
CA LEU A 82 -17.30 -9.59 -15.21
C LEU A 82 -16.81 -10.75 -16.07
N ALA A 83 -17.38 -11.93 -15.87
CA ALA A 83 -17.04 -13.13 -16.61
C ALA A 83 -17.14 -12.92 -18.14
N GLY A 84 -16.07 -13.28 -18.84
CA GLY A 84 -15.97 -13.10 -20.31
C GLY A 84 -15.62 -11.69 -20.76
N GLU A 85 -15.48 -10.72 -19.85
CA GLU A 85 -15.07 -9.34 -20.17
C GLU A 85 -13.57 -9.14 -19.98
N GLU A 86 -13.08 -8.03 -20.53
CA GLU A 86 -11.69 -7.59 -20.40
C GLU A 86 -11.60 -6.17 -19.85
N LEU A 87 -10.46 -5.86 -19.24
CA LEU A 87 -10.09 -4.53 -18.79
C LEU A 87 -8.66 -4.21 -19.18
N SER A 88 -8.45 -3.02 -19.75
CA SER A 88 -7.13 -2.53 -20.18
C SER A 88 -6.75 -1.29 -19.38
N PRO A 89 -6.14 -1.43 -18.19
CA PRO A 89 -5.67 -0.28 -17.44
C PRO A 89 -4.52 0.43 -18.17
N ASN A 90 -4.45 1.74 -18.00
CA ASN A 90 -3.39 2.56 -18.59
C ASN A 90 -2.84 3.50 -17.51
N PHE A 91 -1.98 2.97 -16.63
CA PHE A 91 -1.34 3.73 -15.57
C PHE A 91 0.08 4.16 -15.97
N ASN A 92 0.42 5.42 -15.71
CA ASN A 92 1.81 5.87 -15.72
C ASN A 92 2.47 5.46 -14.39
N ALA A 93 2.75 4.17 -14.23
CA ALA A 93 3.26 3.59 -13.00
C ALA A 93 4.49 2.72 -13.27
N THR A 94 5.46 2.73 -12.35
CA THR A 94 6.63 1.85 -12.42
C THR A 94 6.39 0.52 -11.72
N SER A 95 5.40 0.47 -10.84
CA SER A 95 5.06 -0.67 -10.00
C SER A 95 3.54 -0.81 -9.89
N GLN A 96 3.05 -2.01 -10.15
CA GLN A 96 1.64 -2.37 -10.02
C GLN A 96 1.55 -3.75 -9.35
N ILE A 97 0.76 -3.86 -8.27
CA ILE A 97 0.49 -5.13 -7.58
C ILE A 97 -1.01 -5.37 -7.64
N PHE A 98 -1.39 -6.48 -8.26
CA PHE A 98 -2.76 -6.99 -8.29
C PHE A 98 -2.85 -8.20 -7.38
N TYR A 99 -3.64 -8.13 -6.32
CA TYR A 99 -4.04 -9.29 -5.55
C TYR A 99 -5.42 -9.74 -6.01
N VAL A 100 -5.55 -10.99 -6.40
CA VAL A 100 -6.82 -11.57 -6.87
C VAL A 100 -7.68 -11.92 -5.67
N MET A 101 -8.62 -11.04 -5.32
CA MET A 101 -9.54 -11.26 -4.19
C MET A 101 -10.55 -12.36 -4.50
N HIS A 102 -11.03 -12.43 -5.74
CA HIS A 102 -11.99 -13.42 -6.22
C HIS A 102 -11.84 -13.64 -7.72
N GLY A 103 -12.13 -14.87 -8.17
CA GLY A 103 -12.23 -15.22 -9.58
C GLY A 103 -10.97 -15.83 -10.17
N SER A 104 -10.96 -15.97 -11.49
CA SER A 104 -9.86 -16.55 -12.27
C SER A 104 -9.86 -16.00 -13.69
N GLY A 105 -8.66 -16.00 -14.29
CA GLY A 105 -8.50 -15.50 -15.65
C GLY A 105 -7.03 -15.46 -16.06
N ARG A 106 -6.69 -14.50 -16.93
CA ARG A 106 -5.32 -14.26 -17.37
C ARG A 106 -5.07 -12.78 -17.62
N THR A 107 -3.82 -12.39 -17.47
CA THR A 107 -3.33 -11.07 -17.87
C THR A 107 -2.42 -11.23 -19.07
N GLU A 108 -2.71 -10.55 -20.18
CA GLU A 108 -1.79 -10.36 -21.27
C GLU A 108 -0.93 -9.13 -20.97
N PHE A 109 0.36 -9.32 -20.82
CA PHE A 109 1.32 -8.26 -20.54
C PHE A 109 2.45 -8.30 -21.59
N ASP A 110 2.51 -7.31 -22.49
CA ASP A 110 3.50 -7.20 -23.56
C ASP A 110 3.69 -8.51 -24.36
N GLY A 111 2.58 -9.24 -24.61
CA GLY A 111 2.56 -10.51 -25.34
C GLY A 111 2.82 -11.76 -24.48
N MET A 112 2.99 -11.61 -23.18
CA MET A 112 3.08 -12.73 -22.22
C MET A 112 1.71 -12.95 -21.58
N ASP A 113 1.25 -14.20 -21.56
CA ASP A 113 0.05 -14.61 -20.80
C ASP A 113 0.42 -15.03 -19.39
N ILE A 114 -0.19 -14.42 -18.40
CA ILE A 114 -0.01 -14.71 -16.97
C ILE A 114 -1.36 -15.19 -16.43
N PRO A 115 -1.56 -16.50 -16.22
CA PRO A 115 -2.78 -17.00 -15.60
C PRO A 115 -2.82 -16.61 -14.13
N TRP A 116 -4.03 -16.38 -13.59
CA TRP A 116 -4.24 -16.05 -12.19
C TRP A 116 -5.58 -16.60 -11.69
N LYS A 117 -5.66 -16.81 -10.39
CA LYS A 117 -6.85 -17.22 -9.65
C LYS A 117 -6.88 -16.57 -8.27
N THR A 118 -7.97 -16.72 -7.56
CA THR A 118 -8.15 -16.22 -6.18
C THR A 118 -6.93 -16.54 -5.30
N GLY A 119 -6.42 -15.50 -4.63
CA GLY A 119 -5.28 -15.56 -3.72
C GLY A 119 -3.91 -15.30 -4.38
N ASP A 120 -3.84 -15.23 -5.70
CA ASP A 120 -2.59 -14.93 -6.41
C ASP A 120 -2.24 -13.44 -6.38
N PHE A 121 -0.92 -13.15 -6.43
CA PHE A 121 -0.43 -11.79 -6.67
C PHE A 121 0.22 -11.72 -8.05
N VAL A 122 -0.28 -10.83 -8.89
CA VAL A 122 0.33 -10.48 -10.17
C VAL A 122 1.03 -9.14 -10.03
N VAL A 123 2.34 -9.13 -10.20
CA VAL A 123 3.17 -7.92 -10.03
C VAL A 123 3.76 -7.52 -11.38
N LEU A 124 3.41 -6.30 -11.81
CA LEU A 124 3.77 -5.82 -13.13
C LEU A 124 4.61 -4.53 -13.06
N PRO A 125 5.70 -4.44 -13.85
CA PRO A 125 6.38 -3.16 -14.12
C PRO A 125 5.55 -2.31 -15.10
N ILE A 126 6.11 -1.18 -15.55
CA ILE A 126 5.57 -0.47 -16.70
C ILE A 126 5.54 -1.39 -17.92
N GLY A 127 4.43 -1.42 -18.63
CA GLY A 127 4.24 -2.15 -19.89
C GLY A 127 3.68 -1.26 -20.99
N LYS A 128 3.86 -1.69 -22.21
CA LYS A 128 3.26 -1.00 -23.39
C LYS A 128 1.79 -1.38 -23.54
N LYS A 129 1.44 -2.60 -23.14
CA LYS A 129 0.09 -3.13 -23.29
C LYS A 129 -0.20 -4.11 -22.15
N THR A 130 -1.24 -3.81 -21.38
CA THR A 130 -1.76 -4.67 -20.33
C THR A 130 -3.24 -4.89 -20.54
N ARG A 131 -3.68 -6.15 -20.53
CA ARG A 131 -5.10 -6.52 -20.59
C ARG A 131 -5.38 -7.65 -19.61
N HIS A 132 -6.43 -7.51 -18.83
CA HIS A 132 -6.91 -8.54 -17.93
C HIS A 132 -8.18 -9.15 -18.51
N PHE A 133 -8.25 -10.46 -18.64
CA PHE A 133 -9.38 -11.24 -19.14
C PHE A 133 -9.93 -12.09 -18.00
N ALA A 134 -11.18 -11.89 -17.63
CA ALA A 134 -11.82 -12.65 -16.59
C ALA A 134 -12.52 -13.89 -17.16
N GLY A 135 -12.16 -15.07 -16.68
CA GLY A 135 -12.86 -16.33 -16.98
C GLY A 135 -14.12 -16.50 -16.13
N THR A 136 -14.11 -15.92 -14.93
CA THR A 136 -15.23 -15.83 -14.00
C THR A 136 -15.35 -14.40 -13.51
N ASP A 137 -16.49 -14.02 -12.89
CA ASP A 137 -16.57 -12.71 -12.20
C ASP A 137 -15.36 -12.58 -11.26
N SER A 138 -14.61 -11.49 -11.43
CA SER A 138 -13.34 -11.32 -10.74
C SER A 138 -13.24 -9.96 -10.09
N THR A 139 -12.58 -9.95 -8.92
CA THR A 139 -12.24 -8.73 -8.20
C THR A 139 -10.76 -8.75 -7.79
N PHE A 140 -10.10 -7.59 -7.88
CA PHE A 140 -8.72 -7.41 -7.44
C PHE A 140 -8.62 -6.24 -6.49
N TYR A 141 -7.62 -6.34 -5.62
CA TYR A 141 -7.04 -5.20 -4.95
C TYR A 141 -5.76 -4.81 -5.69
N LEU A 142 -5.73 -3.61 -6.24
CA LEU A 142 -4.62 -3.09 -7.03
C LEU A 142 -3.99 -1.89 -6.34
N ILE A 143 -2.66 -1.89 -6.22
CA ILE A 143 -1.89 -0.71 -5.83
C ILE A 143 -0.86 -0.38 -6.90
N HIS A 144 -0.70 0.92 -7.19
CA HIS A 144 0.31 1.44 -8.10
C HIS A 144 0.88 2.79 -7.62
N ASP A 145 2.04 3.16 -8.14
CA ASP A 145 2.80 4.34 -7.76
C ASP A 145 2.62 5.55 -8.72
N GLU A 146 1.56 5.56 -9.52
CA GLU A 146 1.29 6.69 -10.45
C GLU A 146 1.21 8.06 -9.76
N PRO A 147 0.63 8.23 -8.55
CA PRO A 147 0.61 9.54 -7.89
C PRO A 147 2.00 10.12 -7.67
N LEU A 148 2.98 9.29 -7.31
CA LEU A 148 4.38 9.72 -7.17
C LEU A 148 4.95 10.24 -8.50
N LEU A 149 4.74 9.51 -9.60
CA LEU A 149 5.24 9.92 -10.92
C LEU A 149 4.56 11.20 -11.40
N ARG A 150 3.28 11.35 -11.13
CA ARG A 150 2.51 12.56 -11.44
C ARG A 150 3.08 13.77 -10.70
N TYR A 151 3.32 13.64 -9.40
CA TYR A 151 3.95 14.69 -8.59
C TYR A 151 5.35 15.07 -9.11
N LEU A 152 6.15 14.08 -9.51
CA LEU A 152 7.49 14.29 -10.07
C LEU A 152 7.47 14.84 -11.51
N GLY A 153 6.32 14.85 -12.19
CA GLY A 153 6.19 15.28 -13.58
C GLY A 153 6.92 14.37 -14.57
N VAL A 154 7.03 13.05 -14.26
CA VAL A 154 7.78 12.09 -15.06
C VAL A 154 6.89 10.98 -15.62
N LYS A 155 7.37 10.33 -16.69
CA LYS A 155 6.75 9.13 -17.26
C LYS A 155 7.63 7.92 -17.00
N ALA A 156 6.99 6.80 -16.66
CA ALA A 156 7.67 5.51 -16.57
C ALA A 156 8.05 5.04 -18.00
N ASP A 157 9.28 4.60 -18.16
CA ASP A 157 9.81 4.12 -19.46
C ASP A 157 10.64 2.84 -19.30
N ILE A 158 11.28 2.63 -18.15
CA ILE A 158 12.22 1.54 -17.93
C ILE A 158 11.60 0.50 -16.98
N GLN A 159 11.54 -0.76 -17.42
CA GLN A 159 11.17 -1.88 -16.56
C GLN A 159 12.32 -2.19 -15.59
N ARG A 160 12.09 -1.99 -14.29
CA ARG A 160 13.08 -2.25 -13.23
C ARG A 160 13.08 -3.70 -12.76
N PHE A 161 12.04 -4.46 -13.07
CA PHE A 161 11.88 -5.88 -12.76
C PHE A 161 11.03 -6.56 -13.85
N LYS A 162 11.00 -7.88 -13.85
CA LYS A 162 10.15 -8.67 -14.77
C LYS A 162 8.78 -8.91 -14.14
N PRO A 163 7.72 -9.07 -14.94
CA PRO A 163 6.43 -9.54 -14.45
C PRO A 163 6.62 -10.77 -13.55
N THR A 164 5.94 -10.78 -12.42
CA THR A 164 6.11 -11.83 -11.41
C THR A 164 4.75 -12.29 -10.90
N LEU A 165 4.57 -13.60 -10.82
CA LEU A 165 3.40 -14.25 -10.22
C LEU A 165 3.82 -14.90 -8.90
N TYR A 166 3.13 -14.56 -7.81
CA TYR A 166 3.19 -15.29 -6.55
C TYR A 166 1.89 -16.06 -6.42
N THR A 167 1.97 -17.39 -6.46
CA THR A 167 0.78 -18.22 -6.35
C THR A 167 0.26 -18.25 -4.91
N SER A 168 -1.06 -18.37 -4.76
CA SER A 168 -1.69 -18.49 -3.44
C SER A 168 -1.16 -19.69 -2.67
N GLU A 169 -0.94 -20.83 -3.36
CA GLU A 169 -0.40 -22.04 -2.75
C GLU A 169 1.00 -21.82 -2.18
N ASP A 170 1.88 -21.15 -2.93
CA ASP A 170 3.23 -20.86 -2.46
C ASP A 170 3.23 -19.86 -1.30
N ALA A 171 2.46 -18.78 -1.41
CA ALA A 171 2.37 -17.76 -0.37
C ALA A 171 1.83 -18.34 0.94
N LEU A 172 0.76 -19.12 0.89
CA LEU A 172 0.19 -19.79 2.07
C LEU A 172 1.13 -20.84 2.65
N ARG A 173 1.83 -21.61 1.80
CA ARG A 173 2.82 -22.59 2.26
C ARG A 173 3.97 -21.90 3.01
N GLU A 174 4.48 -20.78 2.50
CA GLU A 174 5.53 -20.02 3.17
C GLU A 174 5.05 -19.38 4.47
N LEU A 175 3.81 -18.86 4.51
CA LEU A 175 3.20 -18.34 5.73
C LEU A 175 3.05 -19.44 6.79
N ASP A 176 2.60 -20.63 6.40
CA ASP A 176 2.45 -21.78 7.30
C ASP A 176 3.81 -22.24 7.88
N LYS A 177 4.89 -22.19 7.10
CA LYS A 177 6.26 -22.44 7.61
C LYS A 177 6.63 -21.44 8.70
N VAL A 178 6.46 -20.14 8.44
CA VAL A 178 6.76 -19.08 9.42
C VAL A 178 5.93 -19.25 10.69
N ARG A 179 4.65 -19.59 10.55
CA ARG A 179 3.74 -19.82 11.67
C ARG A 179 4.18 -20.99 12.57
N LYS A 180 4.77 -22.04 11.98
CA LYS A 180 5.20 -23.24 12.69
C LYS A 180 6.59 -23.14 13.32
N GLU A 181 7.31 -22.05 13.11
CA GLU A 181 8.61 -21.85 13.74
C GLU A 181 8.47 -21.70 15.27
N ALA A 182 9.40 -22.28 16.04
CA ALA A 182 9.28 -22.38 17.49
C ALA A 182 9.19 -21.02 18.21
N ASP A 183 9.72 -19.96 17.61
CA ASP A 183 9.71 -18.59 18.14
C ASP A 183 8.61 -17.71 17.53
N ALA A 184 7.73 -18.24 16.68
CA ALA A 184 6.69 -17.48 16.00
C ALA A 184 5.79 -16.70 16.97
N VAL A 185 5.49 -17.28 18.13
CA VAL A 185 4.66 -16.64 19.18
C VAL A 185 5.30 -15.39 19.81
N ASN A 186 6.62 -15.24 19.68
CA ASN A 186 7.36 -14.10 20.21
C ASN A 186 7.58 -12.99 19.18
N ARG A 187 7.17 -13.22 17.92
CA ARG A 187 7.33 -12.24 16.86
C ARG A 187 6.25 -11.17 16.93
N SER A 188 6.60 -9.96 16.55
CA SER A 188 5.64 -8.86 16.45
C SER A 188 4.54 -9.13 15.40
N ARG A 189 4.86 -9.99 14.40
CA ARG A 189 3.94 -10.34 13.30
C ARG A 189 4.27 -11.73 12.76
N ILE A 190 3.24 -12.49 12.44
CA ILE A 190 3.35 -13.73 11.64
C ILE A 190 2.99 -13.39 10.20
N SER A 191 3.98 -13.19 9.36
CA SER A 191 3.79 -12.79 7.97
C SER A 191 4.94 -13.24 7.09
N VAL A 192 4.66 -13.38 5.79
CA VAL A 192 5.68 -13.49 4.75
C VAL A 192 5.72 -12.21 3.94
N LEU A 193 6.92 -11.70 3.74
CA LEU A 193 7.17 -10.56 2.87
C LEU A 193 7.38 -11.08 1.45
N LEU A 194 6.63 -10.54 0.49
CA LEU A 194 6.86 -10.82 -0.92
C LEU A 194 8.10 -10.05 -1.37
N ALA A 195 9.06 -10.75 -1.96
CA ALA A 195 10.31 -10.15 -2.42
C ALA A 195 10.61 -10.57 -3.87
N ASN A 196 11.21 -9.65 -4.63
CA ASN A 196 11.60 -9.87 -6.01
C ASN A 196 13.12 -9.98 -6.14
N LYS A 197 13.63 -10.92 -6.93
CA LYS A 197 15.07 -11.09 -7.15
C LYS A 197 15.78 -9.85 -7.69
N ALA A 198 15.06 -8.96 -8.37
CA ALA A 198 15.59 -7.69 -8.86
C ALA A 198 15.71 -6.62 -7.74
N MET A 199 15.17 -6.89 -6.55
CA MET A 199 15.10 -5.99 -5.39
C MET A 199 15.90 -6.55 -4.20
N ASP A 200 17.04 -7.17 -4.45
CA ASP A 200 17.88 -7.85 -3.46
C ASP A 200 18.42 -6.92 -2.35
N GLN A 201 18.63 -5.63 -2.65
CA GLN A 201 19.09 -4.65 -1.66
C GLN A 201 18.00 -4.21 -0.69
N THR A 202 16.76 -4.13 -1.15
CA THR A 202 15.62 -3.64 -0.34
C THR A 202 14.76 -4.76 0.20
N LEU A 203 14.90 -5.99 -0.32
CA LEU A 203 14.10 -7.17 0.03
C LEU A 203 12.59 -6.93 -0.17
N THR A 204 12.24 -6.23 -1.24
CA THR A 204 10.87 -5.76 -1.50
C THR A 204 10.27 -6.39 -2.75
N VAL A 205 8.95 -6.32 -2.89
CA VAL A 205 8.23 -6.87 -4.05
C VAL A 205 8.50 -6.04 -5.31
N THR A 206 8.63 -4.72 -5.17
CA THR A 206 9.09 -3.80 -6.22
C THR A 206 10.00 -2.73 -5.60
N HIS A 207 10.57 -1.86 -6.42
CA HIS A 207 11.44 -0.77 -5.94
C HIS A 207 10.68 0.34 -5.19
N THR A 208 9.35 0.39 -5.28
CA THR A 208 8.53 1.34 -4.53
C THR A 208 7.68 0.68 -3.44
N LEU A 209 7.30 -0.58 -3.62
CA LEU A 209 6.26 -1.23 -2.83
C LEU A 209 6.77 -2.40 -1.99
N TRP A 210 6.29 -2.50 -0.76
CA TRP A 210 6.21 -3.72 0.04
C TRP A 210 4.81 -4.32 -0.09
N ALA A 211 4.75 -5.66 -0.04
CA ALA A 211 3.53 -6.41 0.16
C ALA A 211 3.80 -7.61 1.05
N MET A 212 2.89 -7.90 1.96
CA MET A 212 2.99 -9.01 2.89
C MET A 212 1.68 -9.78 2.90
N LEU A 213 1.76 -11.10 3.11
CA LEU A 213 0.62 -11.91 3.54
C LEU A 213 0.81 -12.25 5.01
N GLY A 214 -0.13 -11.86 5.86
CA GLY A 214 -0.05 -12.03 7.29
C GLY A 214 -1.25 -12.74 7.88
N VAL A 215 -1.02 -13.42 9.01
CA VAL A 215 -2.06 -14.00 9.86
C VAL A 215 -1.98 -13.38 11.25
N LEU A 216 -3.13 -13.02 11.80
CA LEU A 216 -3.32 -12.68 13.19
C LEU A 216 -4.09 -13.83 13.84
N PRO A 217 -3.41 -14.71 14.59
CA PRO A 217 -4.06 -15.85 15.22
C PRO A 217 -5.20 -15.44 16.15
N LYS A 218 -6.14 -16.34 16.39
CA LYS A 218 -7.18 -16.14 17.40
C LYS A 218 -6.56 -15.79 18.77
N ASP A 219 -7.23 -14.95 19.52
CA ASP A 219 -6.82 -14.49 20.84
C ASP A 219 -5.42 -13.81 20.86
N ALA A 220 -4.93 -13.35 19.68
CA ALA A 220 -3.63 -12.72 19.54
C ALA A 220 -3.71 -11.20 19.43
N VAL A 221 -2.63 -10.56 19.86
CA VAL A 221 -2.41 -9.12 19.72
C VAL A 221 -1.06 -8.89 19.04
N GLN A 222 -1.07 -8.16 17.93
CA GLN A 222 0.14 -7.53 17.44
C GLN A 222 0.31 -6.20 18.16
N LEU A 223 1.32 -6.14 19.04
CA LEU A 223 1.60 -4.96 19.88
C LEU A 223 1.79 -3.68 19.06
N PRO A 224 1.62 -2.51 19.68
CA PRO A 224 1.78 -1.23 18.99
C PRO A 224 3.12 -1.12 18.29
N HIS A 225 3.05 -0.73 17.03
CA HIS A 225 4.21 -0.45 16.20
C HIS A 225 3.90 0.74 15.30
N ARG A 226 4.95 1.36 14.75
CA ARG A 226 4.82 2.46 13.79
C ARG A 226 5.92 2.39 12.75
N HIS A 227 5.66 2.95 11.60
CA HIS A 227 6.63 3.09 10.51
C HIS A 227 6.38 4.38 9.72
N GLN A 228 7.37 4.85 8.97
CA GLN A 228 7.26 6.07 8.17
C GLN A 228 6.55 5.85 6.83
N SER A 229 6.44 4.60 6.38
CA SER A 229 5.65 4.28 5.19
C SER A 229 4.14 4.41 5.49
N VAL A 230 3.36 4.79 4.48
CA VAL A 230 1.91 4.58 4.52
C VAL A 230 1.63 3.09 4.39
N ALA A 231 0.69 2.55 5.17
CA ALA A 231 0.16 1.22 4.93
C ALA A 231 -1.28 1.30 4.43
N LEU A 232 -1.57 0.47 3.44
CA LEU A 232 -2.86 0.28 2.81
C LEU A 232 -3.23 -1.19 3.05
N ASP A 233 -3.96 -1.40 4.15
CA ASP A 233 -4.19 -2.73 4.70
C ASP A 233 -5.51 -3.32 4.16
N LEU A 234 -5.40 -4.38 3.35
CA LEU A 234 -6.55 -5.18 2.93
C LEU A 234 -6.81 -6.29 3.95
N ILE A 235 -8.02 -6.35 4.50
CA ILE A 235 -8.49 -7.47 5.30
C ILE A 235 -9.04 -8.56 4.37
N LEU A 236 -8.50 -9.77 4.45
CA LEU A 236 -8.94 -10.89 3.61
C LEU A 236 -10.13 -11.59 4.23
N ASP A 237 -9.95 -12.03 5.45
CA ASP A 237 -10.98 -12.69 6.24
C ASP A 237 -10.83 -12.32 7.71
N CYS A 238 -11.90 -12.27 8.42
CA CYS A 238 -11.98 -12.06 9.86
C CYS A 238 -13.40 -12.34 10.35
N ASP A 239 -13.50 -12.79 11.58
CA ASP A 239 -14.76 -12.79 12.32
C ASP A 239 -14.94 -11.48 13.12
N PRO A 240 -16.16 -11.17 13.58
CA PRO A 240 -16.38 -10.07 14.51
C PRO A 240 -15.50 -10.20 15.76
N GLY A 241 -14.86 -9.10 16.15
CA GLY A 241 -13.87 -9.08 17.25
C GLY A 241 -12.44 -8.82 16.77
N CYS A 242 -12.19 -8.77 15.46
CA CYS A 242 -10.93 -8.31 14.90
C CYS A 242 -10.96 -6.80 14.69
N TYR A 243 -9.90 -6.09 15.12
CA TYR A 243 -9.83 -4.63 14.97
C TYR A 243 -8.39 -4.11 15.02
N THR A 244 -8.22 -2.88 14.58
CA THR A 244 -6.98 -2.12 14.71
C THR A 244 -7.22 -0.89 15.58
N LEU A 245 -6.29 -0.60 16.49
CA LEU A 245 -6.21 0.70 17.18
C LEU A 245 -5.13 1.55 16.50
N VAL A 246 -5.44 2.82 16.21
CA VAL A 246 -4.51 3.75 15.56
C VAL A 246 -4.46 5.06 16.36
N GLY A 247 -3.25 5.60 16.58
CA GLY A 247 -3.09 6.86 17.29
C GLY A 247 -1.69 7.46 17.12
N THR A 248 -1.54 8.71 17.53
CA THR A 248 -0.29 9.46 17.34
C THR A 248 0.70 9.32 18.50
N ARG A 249 0.28 8.79 19.64
CA ARG A 249 1.09 8.71 20.86
C ARG A 249 0.85 7.40 21.58
N ILE A 250 1.86 6.96 22.33
CA ILE A 250 1.76 5.84 23.28
C ILE A 250 2.02 6.32 24.72
N SER A 251 1.47 5.61 25.69
CA SER A 251 1.74 5.79 27.12
C SER A 251 3.12 5.25 27.49
N ALA A 252 3.57 5.50 28.71
CA ALA A 252 4.78 4.89 29.26
C ALA A 252 4.71 3.35 29.35
N LYS A 253 3.51 2.77 29.24
CA LYS A 253 3.27 1.31 29.22
C LYS A 253 3.19 0.77 27.78
N GLY A 254 3.39 1.61 26.74
CA GLY A 254 3.31 1.20 25.34
C GLY A 254 1.87 1.15 24.78
N GLU A 255 0.85 1.61 25.50
CA GLU A 255 -0.54 1.62 25.03
C GLU A 255 -0.82 2.85 24.16
N ILE A 256 -1.60 2.70 23.08
CA ILE A 256 -1.97 3.82 22.21
C ILE A 256 -2.96 4.75 22.93
N ILE A 257 -2.60 6.02 23.05
CA ILE A 257 -3.41 7.02 23.75
C ILE A 257 -4.40 7.64 22.79
N ASN A 258 -5.68 7.73 23.19
CA ASN A 258 -6.78 8.30 22.39
C ASN A 258 -6.87 7.64 21.02
N ALA A 259 -6.80 6.31 20.99
CA ALA A 259 -6.83 5.53 19.78
C ALA A 259 -8.17 5.65 19.04
N THR A 260 -8.10 5.73 17.72
CA THR A 260 -9.23 5.44 16.84
C THR A 260 -9.29 3.92 16.65
N ARG A 261 -10.46 3.31 16.87
CA ARG A 261 -10.70 1.89 16.63
C ARG A 261 -11.28 1.70 15.24
N ILE A 262 -10.77 0.67 14.56
CA ILE A 262 -11.18 0.23 13.23
C ILE A 262 -11.61 -1.22 13.35
N ASP A 263 -12.89 -1.51 13.28
CA ASP A 263 -13.39 -2.87 13.25
C ASP A 263 -13.16 -3.47 11.86
N TRP A 264 -12.51 -4.63 11.81
CA TRP A 264 -12.21 -5.30 10.55
C TRP A 264 -13.45 -5.85 9.88
N LYS A 265 -13.47 -5.78 8.56
CA LYS A 265 -14.52 -6.38 7.71
C LYS A 265 -13.84 -7.09 6.55
N PRO A 266 -14.25 -8.34 6.21
CA PRO A 266 -13.67 -9.03 5.06
C PRO A 266 -13.75 -8.20 3.78
N TYR A 267 -12.64 -8.18 3.05
CA TYR A 267 -12.47 -7.44 1.78
C TYR A 267 -12.64 -5.92 1.89
N SER A 268 -12.41 -5.36 3.08
CA SER A 268 -12.28 -3.90 3.27
C SER A 268 -10.80 -3.49 3.31
N VAL A 269 -10.56 -2.22 3.03
CA VAL A 269 -9.24 -1.59 3.08
C VAL A 269 -9.26 -0.42 4.06
N PHE A 270 -8.21 -0.23 4.82
CA PHE A 270 -8.01 0.99 5.59
C PHE A 270 -6.58 1.54 5.41
N ILE A 271 -6.45 2.85 5.64
CA ILE A 271 -5.16 3.55 5.58
C ILE A 271 -4.59 3.65 6.99
N THR A 272 -3.35 3.16 7.19
CA THR A 272 -2.55 3.48 8.36
C THR A 272 -1.59 4.62 7.99
N PRO A 273 -1.78 5.83 8.56
CA PRO A 273 -0.96 7.00 8.21
C PRO A 273 0.50 6.85 8.67
N PRO A 274 1.47 7.43 7.93
CA PRO A 274 2.88 7.42 8.30
C PRO A 274 3.14 7.93 9.72
N GLY A 275 3.96 7.20 10.47
CA GLY A 275 4.36 7.58 11.83
C GLY A 275 3.31 7.37 12.91
N PHE A 276 2.10 6.92 12.58
CA PHE A 276 1.07 6.61 13.57
C PHE A 276 1.35 5.24 14.20
N TRP A 277 1.21 5.18 15.51
CA TRP A 277 1.19 3.92 16.25
C TRP A 277 -0.09 3.17 15.92
N HIS A 278 0.04 1.89 15.63
CA HIS A 278 -1.10 1.00 15.39
C HIS A 278 -0.85 -0.38 15.98
N ALA A 279 -1.93 -1.03 16.40
CA ALA A 279 -1.92 -2.36 17.01
C ALA A 279 -3.12 -3.13 16.49
N HIS A 280 -2.93 -4.43 16.21
CA HIS A 280 -3.99 -5.28 15.68
C HIS A 280 -4.41 -6.30 16.75
N TYR A 281 -5.70 -6.47 16.89
CA TYR A 281 -6.32 -7.35 17.88
C TYR A 281 -7.22 -8.36 17.19
N ASN A 282 -7.12 -9.60 17.61
CA ASN A 282 -8.05 -10.64 17.22
C ASN A 282 -8.65 -11.27 18.49
N GLU A 283 -9.85 -10.83 18.86
CA GLU A 283 -10.66 -11.35 19.95
C GLU A 283 -11.73 -12.31 19.45
N SER A 284 -11.60 -12.80 18.21
CA SER A 284 -12.51 -13.70 17.54
C SER A 284 -12.12 -15.18 17.75
N PRO A 285 -13.01 -16.15 17.46
CA PRO A 285 -12.72 -17.57 17.65
C PRO A 285 -11.76 -18.15 16.62
N ASP A 286 -11.54 -17.47 15.48
CA ASP A 286 -10.73 -17.96 14.36
C ASP A 286 -9.58 -17.03 14.00
N ASP A 287 -8.64 -17.52 13.21
CA ASP A 287 -7.54 -16.72 12.67
C ASP A 287 -8.08 -15.67 11.67
N ALA A 288 -7.42 -14.53 11.59
CA ALA A 288 -7.71 -13.49 10.62
C ALA A 288 -6.51 -13.24 9.72
N HIS A 289 -6.75 -12.95 8.44
CA HIS A 289 -5.70 -12.70 7.45
C HIS A 289 -5.79 -11.30 6.87
N LEU A 290 -4.62 -10.71 6.61
CA LEU A 290 -4.50 -9.38 6.03
C LEU A 290 -3.32 -9.26 5.07
N ILE A 291 -3.43 -8.33 4.15
CA ILE A 291 -2.36 -7.97 3.21
C ILE A 291 -2.05 -6.49 3.39
N PRO A 292 -1.02 -6.15 4.19
CA PRO A 292 -0.45 -4.81 4.19
C PRO A 292 0.34 -4.56 2.91
N MET A 293 0.02 -3.44 2.23
CA MET A 293 0.83 -2.93 1.13
C MET A 293 1.28 -1.51 1.45
N GLN A 294 2.58 -1.22 1.23
CA GLN A 294 3.22 0.00 1.73
C GLN A 294 4.17 0.59 0.69
N ASP A 295 4.41 1.91 0.74
CA ASP A 295 5.49 2.58 0.00
C ASP A 295 6.88 2.35 0.62
N ALA A 296 6.99 1.35 1.48
CA ALA A 296 8.20 1.01 2.22
C ALA A 296 9.38 0.60 1.33
N GLY A 297 9.14 0.14 0.10
CA GLY A 297 10.20 -0.12 -0.87
C GLY A 297 10.99 1.15 -1.19
N LEU A 298 10.31 2.24 -1.48
CA LEU A 298 10.92 3.55 -1.71
C LEU A 298 11.60 4.07 -0.44
N GLN A 299 10.93 3.99 0.71
CA GLN A 299 11.47 4.45 1.99
C GLN A 299 12.75 3.69 2.37
N THR A 300 12.81 2.37 2.13
CA THR A 300 14.01 1.55 2.33
C THR A 300 15.15 1.99 1.44
N TYR A 301 14.90 2.19 0.13
CA TYR A 301 15.91 2.67 -0.80
C TYR A 301 16.46 4.04 -0.39
N LEU A 302 15.60 4.95 0.04
CA LEU A 302 15.99 6.30 0.51
C LEU A 302 16.64 6.31 1.91
N ARG A 303 16.68 5.19 2.64
CA ARG A 303 17.17 5.05 4.04
C ARG A 303 16.37 5.89 5.02
N THR A 304 15.10 6.11 4.76
CA THR A 304 14.17 6.88 5.61
C THR A 304 13.17 6.02 6.34
N LEU A 305 13.11 4.72 6.03
CA LEU A 305 12.22 3.79 6.74
C LEU A 305 12.69 3.65 8.20
N ASP A 306 11.84 4.12 9.12
CA ASP A 306 12.02 3.98 10.57
C ASP A 306 10.85 3.17 11.12
N ILE A 307 11.12 1.94 11.55
CA ILE A 307 10.13 1.07 12.18
C ILE A 307 10.43 1.00 13.67
N LYS A 308 9.38 1.17 14.50
CA LYS A 308 9.47 1.03 15.96
C LYS A 308 8.41 0.04 16.42
N PHE A 309 8.78 -0.81 17.38
CA PHE A 309 7.88 -1.76 18.03
C PHE A 309 7.80 -1.48 19.52
N VAL A 310 6.63 -1.68 20.09
CA VAL A 310 6.48 -1.83 21.54
C VAL A 310 6.76 -3.29 21.88
N LEU A 311 7.65 -3.49 22.84
CA LEU A 311 7.99 -4.82 23.36
C LEU A 311 7.02 -5.22 24.49
N PRO A 312 6.96 -6.52 24.88
CA PRO A 312 6.10 -6.98 25.97
C PRO A 312 6.33 -6.27 27.31
N ASN A 313 7.53 -5.72 27.53
CA ASN A 313 7.87 -4.93 28.72
C ASN A 313 7.45 -3.45 28.62
N GLY A 314 6.81 -3.03 27.54
CA GLY A 314 6.37 -1.65 27.26
C GLY A 314 7.45 -0.72 26.70
N GLU A 315 8.69 -1.17 26.60
CA GLU A 315 9.76 -0.40 25.94
C GLU A 315 9.59 -0.38 24.43
N THR A 316 10.21 0.59 23.75
CA THR A 316 10.24 0.67 22.29
C THR A 316 11.59 0.28 21.74
N SER A 317 11.60 -0.52 20.68
CA SER A 317 12.83 -0.86 19.96
C SER A 317 12.64 -0.78 18.45
N ALA A 318 13.76 -0.70 17.74
CA ALA A 318 13.81 -1.07 16.33
C ALA A 318 13.75 -2.60 16.19
N PRO A 319 13.39 -3.14 15.02
CA PRO A 319 13.39 -4.56 14.75
C PRO A 319 14.78 -5.16 14.87
#